data_fd3033624237ef030ac0e5f7822eb2a1
#
_entry.id   fd3033624237ef030ac0e5f7822eb2a1
#
_cell.length_a   1.000
_cell.length_b   1.000
_cell.length_c   1.000
_cell.angle_alpha   90.00
_cell.angle_beta   90.00
_cell.angle_gamma   90.00
#
_symmetry.space_group_name_H-M   'P 1'
#
loop_
_entity.id
_entity.type
_entity.pdbx_description
1 polymer ?
#
loop_
_entity_poly.entity_id
_entity_poly.type
_entity_poly.pdbx_seq_one_letter_code
_entity_poly.pdbx_strand_id
1 'polypeptide(L)'
;MNTVGTKTIETERLVLRRYRVDDAEDMYGNWTSDPEVTKFLSWPTHTSVDFTRSILTQWVSFYEDGKTYNWGITVKGNDHVIGNIAVVERDERTCSYEIGYCLGKKFWGQGYMPEALRAVIRYLFDGESDLMRVYATHDLRNPNSGRVMQKAGMRFDGILRGSKKNNQGLHDTAYYSVLRSDLVTPEQYEKLFAEIKPGFFEREYVKQIPEEWVASEQMLRLQEFDADRYQKAFPANVTFGYYTGDFEELKEAIGKVIPGWVPLFSEETRVYCGFVDGKIASFCMIEDFGEHIVNGEKWKIGGPGCVGTLPEYRGRGIGLTMVSKVTQILRDELYDYGYIHYTFEWKWYEKLGYKTVLRWNCRGVIKE
;
A
#
# COMPACT_ATOMS: atom_id res chain seq x y z
N MET A 1 -28.09 -4.93 -1.18
CA MET A 1 -26.86 -4.29 -1.76
C MET A 1 -27.12 -3.94 -3.23
N ASN A 2 -26.82 -2.71 -3.63
CA ASN A 2 -26.85 -2.32 -5.06
C ASN A 2 -25.61 -2.91 -5.73
N THR A 3 -25.78 -3.84 -6.67
CA THR A 3 -24.67 -4.51 -7.35
C THR A 3 -24.31 -3.77 -8.63
N VAL A 4 -23.03 -3.48 -8.83
CA VAL A 4 -22.53 -2.83 -10.06
C VAL A 4 -22.07 -3.84 -11.14
N GLY A 5 -21.93 -5.11 -10.76
CA GLY A 5 -21.52 -6.21 -11.64
C GLY A 5 -20.08 -6.07 -12.16
N THR A 6 -19.69 -6.95 -13.05
CA THR A 6 -18.37 -6.91 -13.70
C THR A 6 -18.34 -5.82 -14.77
N LYS A 7 -17.54 -4.76 -14.53
CA LYS A 7 -17.15 -3.76 -15.56
C LYS A 7 -15.63 -3.87 -15.76
N THR A 8 -15.14 -3.35 -16.87
CA THR A 8 -13.69 -3.29 -17.14
C THR A 8 -13.01 -2.41 -16.12
N ILE A 9 -11.90 -2.89 -15.56
CA ILE A 9 -11.03 -2.15 -14.65
C ILE A 9 -9.66 -2.05 -15.31
N GLU A 10 -9.13 -0.85 -15.44
CA GLU A 10 -7.78 -0.60 -15.92
C GLU A 10 -6.86 -0.21 -14.76
N THR A 11 -5.65 -0.75 -14.77
CA THR A 11 -4.58 -0.42 -13.83
C THR A 11 -3.38 0.14 -14.60
N GLU A 12 -2.24 0.32 -13.96
CA GLU A 12 -1.02 0.73 -14.64
C GLU A 12 -0.61 -0.27 -15.74
N ARG A 13 -0.66 -1.58 -15.45
CA ARG A 13 -0.15 -2.64 -16.34
C ARG A 13 -1.20 -3.61 -16.86
N LEU A 14 -2.40 -3.62 -16.26
CA LEU A 14 -3.41 -4.65 -16.49
C LEU A 14 -4.72 -4.05 -17.02
N VAL A 15 -5.47 -4.91 -17.72
CA VAL A 15 -6.90 -4.75 -18.01
C VAL A 15 -7.62 -5.97 -17.44
N LEU A 16 -8.56 -5.75 -16.54
CA LEU A 16 -9.45 -6.76 -15.99
C LEU A 16 -10.78 -6.61 -16.72
N ARG A 17 -11.18 -7.61 -17.49
CA ARG A 17 -12.38 -7.56 -18.32
C ARG A 17 -13.27 -8.78 -18.14
N ARG A 18 -14.51 -8.69 -18.61
CA ARG A 18 -15.37 -9.87 -18.73
C ARG A 18 -14.70 -10.91 -19.62
N TYR A 19 -14.91 -12.16 -19.28
CA TYR A 19 -14.51 -13.27 -20.15
C TYR A 19 -15.33 -13.31 -21.43
N ARG A 20 -14.73 -13.87 -22.46
CA ARG A 20 -15.34 -14.30 -23.71
C ARG A 20 -15.18 -15.82 -23.81
N VAL A 21 -16.06 -16.49 -24.54
CA VAL A 21 -15.96 -17.95 -24.72
C VAL A 21 -14.65 -18.34 -25.43
N ASP A 22 -14.15 -17.44 -26.29
CA ASP A 22 -12.87 -17.62 -27.03
C ASP A 22 -11.62 -17.51 -26.13
N ASP A 23 -11.75 -17.09 -24.88
CA ASP A 23 -10.64 -17.11 -23.92
C ASP A 23 -10.30 -18.54 -23.42
N ALA A 24 -11.04 -19.57 -23.88
CA ALA A 24 -10.91 -20.95 -23.40
C ALA A 24 -9.52 -21.54 -23.63
N GLU A 25 -8.91 -21.25 -24.77
CA GLU A 25 -7.57 -21.71 -25.14
C GLU A 25 -6.52 -21.09 -24.20
N ASP A 26 -6.60 -19.79 -23.99
CA ASP A 26 -5.71 -19.09 -23.07
C ASP A 26 -5.88 -19.58 -21.64
N MET A 27 -7.11 -19.69 -21.17
CA MET A 27 -7.43 -20.17 -19.83
C MET A 27 -6.89 -21.58 -19.60
N TYR A 28 -7.10 -22.49 -20.55
CA TYR A 28 -6.58 -23.86 -20.49
C TYR A 28 -5.05 -23.88 -20.52
N GLY A 29 -4.44 -23.20 -21.48
CA GLY A 29 -3.00 -23.20 -21.67
C GLY A 29 -2.20 -22.46 -20.60
N ASN A 30 -2.81 -21.47 -19.92
CA ASN A 30 -2.10 -20.66 -18.95
C ASN A 30 -2.21 -21.17 -17.51
N TRP A 31 -3.36 -21.77 -17.09
CA TRP A 31 -3.49 -22.17 -15.68
C TRP A 31 -4.42 -23.36 -15.40
N THR A 32 -5.53 -23.58 -16.14
CA THR A 32 -6.50 -24.58 -15.69
C THR A 32 -6.04 -26.01 -15.94
N SER A 33 -5.15 -26.24 -16.91
CA SER A 33 -4.53 -27.54 -17.18
C SER A 33 -3.28 -27.83 -16.33
N ASP A 34 -2.78 -26.81 -15.57
CA ASP A 34 -1.56 -26.97 -14.79
C ASP A 34 -1.90 -27.42 -13.34
N PRO A 35 -1.51 -28.67 -12.94
CA PRO A 35 -1.74 -29.18 -11.59
C PRO A 35 -1.04 -28.37 -10.50
N GLU A 36 0.07 -27.67 -10.79
CA GLU A 36 0.74 -26.83 -9.78
C GLU A 36 -0.07 -25.56 -9.51
N VAL A 37 -0.72 -24.99 -10.53
CA VAL A 37 -1.59 -23.82 -10.35
C VAL A 37 -2.89 -24.23 -9.63
N THR A 38 -3.48 -25.35 -10.04
CA THR A 38 -4.76 -25.81 -9.49
C THR A 38 -4.64 -26.47 -8.12
N LYS A 39 -3.43 -26.80 -7.68
CA LYS A 39 -3.14 -27.53 -6.44
C LYS A 39 -3.93 -27.07 -5.22
N PHE A 40 -4.05 -25.77 -5.00
CA PHE A 40 -4.72 -25.17 -3.86
C PHE A 40 -6.09 -24.55 -4.20
N LEU A 41 -6.63 -24.84 -5.39
CA LEU A 41 -7.95 -24.36 -5.80
C LEU A 41 -9.05 -25.33 -5.34
N SER A 42 -10.28 -24.84 -5.25
CA SER A 42 -11.46 -25.63 -4.86
C SER A 42 -12.02 -26.49 -5.99
N TRP A 43 -11.55 -26.29 -7.22
CA TRP A 43 -11.96 -27.02 -8.41
C TRP A 43 -10.77 -27.78 -9.03
N PRO A 44 -11.01 -28.95 -9.69
CA PRO A 44 -9.95 -29.83 -10.20
C PRO A 44 -9.29 -29.25 -11.45
N THR A 45 -8.07 -29.73 -11.73
CA THR A 45 -7.38 -29.46 -13.02
C THR A 45 -8.27 -29.85 -14.19
N HIS A 46 -8.40 -28.99 -15.18
CA HIS A 46 -9.20 -29.23 -16.37
C HIS A 46 -8.52 -30.24 -17.27
N THR A 47 -9.31 -31.11 -17.89
CA THR A 47 -8.81 -32.22 -18.71
C THR A 47 -8.72 -31.88 -20.20
N SER A 48 -9.44 -30.84 -20.67
CA SER A 48 -9.45 -30.41 -22.06
C SER A 48 -9.85 -28.94 -22.22
N VAL A 49 -9.52 -28.37 -23.37
CA VAL A 49 -9.99 -27.03 -23.77
C VAL A 49 -11.51 -26.98 -23.86
N ASP A 50 -12.15 -28.05 -24.35
CA ASP A 50 -13.62 -28.09 -24.50
C ASP A 50 -14.31 -28.08 -23.14
N PHE A 51 -13.74 -28.76 -22.14
CA PHE A 51 -14.24 -28.67 -20.78
C PHE A 51 -14.08 -27.23 -20.26
N THR A 52 -12.93 -26.58 -20.44
CA THR A 52 -12.72 -25.17 -20.08
C THR A 52 -13.73 -24.26 -20.80
N ARG A 53 -13.98 -24.49 -22.10
CA ARG A 53 -14.95 -23.72 -22.89
C ARG A 53 -16.37 -23.85 -22.34
N SER A 54 -16.77 -25.05 -21.89
CA SER A 54 -18.07 -25.27 -21.30
C SER A 54 -18.25 -24.45 -20.01
N ILE A 55 -17.23 -24.41 -19.15
CA ILE A 55 -17.22 -23.57 -17.93
C ILE A 55 -17.29 -22.09 -18.28
N LEU A 56 -16.49 -21.62 -19.26
CA LEU A 56 -16.53 -20.23 -19.72
C LEU A 56 -17.89 -19.84 -20.31
N THR A 57 -18.51 -20.72 -21.07
CA THR A 57 -19.86 -20.48 -21.62
C THR A 57 -20.85 -20.22 -20.49
N GLN A 58 -20.77 -20.98 -19.39
CA GLN A 58 -21.59 -20.77 -18.22
C GLN A 58 -21.24 -19.44 -17.52
N TRP A 59 -19.96 -19.12 -17.33
CA TRP A 59 -19.55 -17.87 -16.68
C TRP A 59 -19.98 -16.64 -17.48
N VAL A 60 -19.90 -16.70 -18.81
CA VAL A 60 -20.33 -15.61 -19.68
C VAL A 60 -21.83 -15.37 -19.56
N SER A 61 -22.66 -16.43 -19.44
CA SER A 61 -24.10 -16.29 -19.26
C SER A 61 -24.46 -15.62 -17.92
N PHE A 62 -23.66 -15.81 -16.88
CA PHE A 62 -23.90 -15.17 -15.57
C PHE A 62 -23.75 -13.64 -15.59
N TYR A 63 -23.06 -13.05 -16.58
CA TYR A 63 -22.98 -11.58 -16.65
C TYR A 63 -24.31 -10.90 -16.97
N GLU A 64 -25.31 -11.64 -17.46
CA GLU A 64 -26.64 -11.13 -17.80
C GLU A 64 -27.43 -10.71 -16.55
N ASP A 65 -27.17 -11.33 -15.39
CA ASP A 65 -27.83 -11.00 -14.12
C ASP A 65 -27.38 -9.68 -13.49
N GLY A 66 -26.28 -9.09 -14.01
CA GLY A 66 -25.67 -7.85 -13.52
C GLY A 66 -25.09 -7.96 -12.10
N LYS A 67 -25.08 -9.16 -11.50
CA LYS A 67 -24.63 -9.41 -10.13
C LYS A 67 -23.29 -10.15 -10.07
N THR A 68 -22.84 -10.68 -11.18
CA THR A 68 -21.60 -11.45 -11.26
C THR A 68 -20.38 -10.53 -11.22
N TYR A 69 -19.40 -10.87 -10.40
CA TYR A 69 -18.09 -10.25 -10.31
C TYR A 69 -17.01 -11.27 -10.65
N ASN A 70 -16.62 -11.33 -11.92
CA ASN A 70 -15.64 -12.29 -12.41
C ASN A 70 -14.86 -11.67 -13.59
N TRP A 71 -13.55 -11.54 -13.45
CA TRP A 71 -12.68 -10.91 -14.44
C TRP A 71 -11.60 -11.87 -14.93
N GLY A 72 -11.41 -11.88 -16.24
CA GLY A 72 -10.18 -12.31 -16.88
C GLY A 72 -9.14 -11.19 -16.77
N ILE A 73 -7.93 -11.52 -16.35
CA ILE A 73 -6.81 -10.59 -16.22
C ILE A 73 -6.00 -10.63 -17.51
N THR A 74 -5.75 -9.47 -18.14
CA THR A 74 -4.86 -9.33 -19.30
C THR A 74 -3.78 -8.29 -19.02
N VAL A 75 -2.66 -8.35 -19.71
CA VAL A 75 -1.60 -7.32 -19.66
C VAL A 75 -1.88 -6.27 -20.72
N LYS A 76 -1.79 -4.98 -20.41
CA LYS A 76 -1.99 -3.91 -21.39
C LYS A 76 -1.17 -4.14 -22.66
N GLY A 77 -1.83 -3.97 -23.82
CA GLY A 77 -1.23 -4.27 -25.13
C GLY A 77 -1.30 -5.74 -25.55
N ASN A 78 -1.83 -6.62 -24.69
CA ASN A 78 -2.04 -8.03 -25.02
C ASN A 78 -3.39 -8.51 -24.44
N ASP A 79 -4.35 -8.90 -25.28
CA ASP A 79 -5.71 -9.28 -24.87
C ASP A 79 -5.85 -10.75 -24.41
N HIS A 80 -4.75 -11.52 -24.41
CA HIS A 80 -4.73 -12.90 -23.89
C HIS A 80 -4.87 -12.94 -22.39
N VAL A 81 -5.81 -13.73 -21.86
CA VAL A 81 -6.02 -13.85 -20.43
C VAL A 81 -4.90 -14.66 -19.77
N ILE A 82 -4.38 -14.13 -18.67
CA ILE A 82 -3.27 -14.70 -17.90
C ILE A 82 -3.68 -15.23 -16.54
N GLY A 83 -4.92 -14.98 -16.11
CA GLY A 83 -5.44 -15.36 -14.79
C GLY A 83 -6.88 -14.94 -14.58
N ASN A 84 -7.36 -15.22 -13.39
CA ASN A 84 -8.74 -14.96 -12.94
C ASN A 84 -8.74 -14.25 -11.59
N ILE A 85 -9.71 -13.35 -11.40
CA ILE A 85 -10.09 -12.80 -10.11
C ILE A 85 -11.61 -12.62 -10.04
N ALA A 86 -12.24 -13.08 -8.97
CA ALA A 86 -13.69 -13.07 -8.82
C ALA A 86 -14.13 -12.91 -7.38
N VAL A 87 -15.35 -12.42 -7.16
CA VAL A 87 -16.07 -12.61 -5.89
C VAL A 87 -16.65 -14.02 -5.91
N VAL A 88 -16.19 -14.86 -4.97
CA VAL A 88 -16.54 -16.29 -4.92
C VAL A 88 -17.61 -16.58 -3.86
N GLU A 89 -17.76 -15.68 -2.89
CA GLU A 89 -18.78 -15.78 -1.85
C GLU A 89 -19.28 -14.38 -1.47
N ARG A 90 -20.56 -14.29 -1.12
CA ARG A 90 -21.20 -13.07 -0.61
C ARG A 90 -22.00 -13.43 0.63
N ASP A 91 -21.75 -12.71 1.72
CA ASP A 91 -22.59 -12.76 2.91
C ASP A 91 -23.32 -11.43 3.06
N GLU A 92 -24.62 -11.44 2.76
CA GLU A 92 -25.48 -10.25 2.87
C GLU A 92 -25.72 -9.82 4.32
N ARG A 93 -25.59 -10.74 5.29
CA ARG A 93 -25.81 -10.45 6.71
C ARG A 93 -24.68 -9.61 7.28
N THR A 94 -23.45 -9.90 6.85
CA THR A 94 -22.24 -9.17 7.27
C THR A 94 -21.79 -8.15 6.25
N CYS A 95 -22.51 -8.01 5.13
CA CYS A 95 -22.12 -7.15 4.00
C CYS A 95 -20.67 -7.39 3.58
N SER A 96 -20.30 -8.66 3.39
CA SER A 96 -18.93 -9.05 3.08
C SER A 96 -18.81 -9.89 1.82
N TYR A 97 -17.71 -9.69 1.07
CA TYR A 97 -17.38 -10.45 -0.14
C TYR A 97 -16.05 -11.17 0.00
N GLU A 98 -16.02 -12.46 -0.36
CA GLU A 98 -14.79 -13.22 -0.52
C GLU A 98 -14.26 -13.10 -1.94
N ILE A 99 -12.98 -12.76 -2.11
CA ILE A 99 -12.28 -12.75 -3.39
C ILE A 99 -11.44 -14.02 -3.52
N GLY A 100 -11.66 -14.74 -4.65
CA GLY A 100 -10.80 -15.81 -5.12
C GLY A 100 -10.01 -15.37 -6.35
N TYR A 101 -8.80 -15.89 -6.51
CA TYR A 101 -7.95 -15.59 -7.65
C TYR A 101 -6.99 -16.72 -8.00
N CYS A 102 -6.58 -16.76 -9.25
CA CYS A 102 -5.46 -17.58 -9.73
C CYS A 102 -4.73 -16.90 -10.88
N LEU A 103 -3.48 -17.24 -11.09
CA LEU A 103 -2.62 -16.68 -12.14
C LEU A 103 -1.78 -17.78 -12.74
N GLY A 104 -1.64 -17.78 -14.06
CA GLY A 104 -0.77 -18.70 -14.76
C GLY A 104 0.67 -18.66 -14.24
N LYS A 105 1.29 -19.83 -14.09
CA LYS A 105 2.60 -19.99 -13.44
C LYS A 105 3.69 -19.09 -14.04
N LYS A 106 3.71 -18.93 -15.36
CA LYS A 106 4.69 -18.07 -16.07
C LYS A 106 4.58 -16.58 -15.75
N PHE A 107 3.49 -16.16 -15.10
CA PHE A 107 3.24 -14.76 -14.69
C PHE A 107 3.45 -14.52 -13.20
N TRP A 108 3.85 -15.55 -12.42
CA TRP A 108 4.12 -15.41 -11.01
C TRP A 108 5.34 -14.51 -10.75
N GLY A 109 5.39 -13.92 -9.57
CA GLY A 109 6.52 -13.07 -9.14
C GLY A 109 6.57 -11.66 -9.74
N GLN A 110 5.74 -11.35 -10.75
CA GLN A 110 5.76 -10.08 -11.48
C GLN A 110 4.89 -8.96 -10.84
N GLY A 111 4.20 -9.27 -9.73
CA GLY A 111 3.36 -8.30 -9.02
C GLY A 111 1.98 -8.06 -9.65
N TYR A 112 1.59 -8.80 -10.68
CA TYR A 112 0.29 -8.63 -11.36
C TYR A 112 -0.89 -8.93 -10.44
N MET A 113 -0.87 -10.04 -9.69
CA MET A 113 -2.02 -10.39 -8.84
C MET A 113 -2.25 -9.39 -7.70
N PRO A 114 -1.23 -8.90 -6.95
CA PRO A 114 -1.44 -7.82 -5.99
C PRO A 114 -2.01 -6.54 -6.60
N GLU A 115 -1.62 -6.19 -7.83
CA GLU A 115 -2.16 -5.04 -8.56
C GLU A 115 -3.63 -5.24 -8.90
N ALA A 116 -3.99 -6.41 -9.47
CA ALA A 116 -5.36 -6.77 -9.79
C ALA A 116 -6.26 -6.80 -8.54
N LEU A 117 -5.80 -7.45 -7.46
CA LEU A 117 -6.56 -7.59 -6.22
C LEU A 117 -6.85 -6.21 -5.59
N ARG A 118 -5.87 -5.31 -5.57
CA ARG A 118 -6.04 -3.94 -5.07
C ARG A 118 -7.07 -3.15 -5.88
N ALA A 119 -7.01 -3.28 -7.21
CA ALA A 119 -7.96 -2.61 -8.10
C ALA A 119 -9.39 -3.13 -7.93
N VAL A 120 -9.57 -4.45 -7.78
CA VAL A 120 -10.88 -5.06 -7.53
C VAL A 120 -11.43 -4.65 -6.16
N ILE A 121 -10.61 -4.66 -5.09
CA ILE A 121 -11.05 -4.19 -3.75
C ILE A 121 -11.58 -2.76 -3.84
N ARG A 122 -10.83 -1.86 -4.49
CA ARG A 122 -11.26 -0.47 -4.67
C ARG A 122 -12.57 -0.39 -5.47
N TYR A 123 -12.64 -1.07 -6.61
CA TYR A 123 -13.84 -1.11 -7.45
C TYR A 123 -15.09 -1.55 -6.69
N LEU A 124 -14.96 -2.58 -5.86
CA LEU A 124 -16.07 -3.10 -5.06
C LEU A 124 -16.54 -2.07 -4.03
N PHE A 125 -15.63 -1.47 -3.28
CA PHE A 125 -15.99 -0.45 -2.27
C PHE A 125 -16.53 0.84 -2.90
N ASP A 126 -16.03 1.26 -4.05
CA ASP A 126 -16.51 2.45 -4.76
C ASP A 126 -17.92 2.23 -5.35
N GLY A 127 -18.19 1.00 -5.81
CA GLY A 127 -19.46 0.65 -6.45
C GLY A 127 -20.57 0.17 -5.50
N GLU A 128 -20.22 -0.33 -4.33
CA GLU A 128 -21.14 -0.98 -3.38
C GLU A 128 -21.14 -0.23 -2.05
N SER A 129 -22.05 0.73 -1.89
CA SER A 129 -22.10 1.60 -0.69
C SER A 129 -22.25 0.82 0.62
N ASP A 130 -22.98 -0.30 0.58
CA ASP A 130 -23.29 -1.12 1.77
C ASP A 130 -22.23 -2.17 2.08
N LEU A 131 -21.24 -2.37 1.18
CA LEU A 131 -20.20 -3.35 1.39
C LEU A 131 -19.29 -2.90 2.53
N MET A 132 -19.18 -3.71 3.58
CA MET A 132 -18.42 -3.40 4.79
C MET A 132 -17.04 -4.08 4.83
N ARG A 133 -16.92 -5.25 4.18
CA ARG A 133 -15.70 -6.06 4.23
C ARG A 133 -15.45 -6.78 2.92
N VAL A 134 -14.22 -6.73 2.45
CA VAL A 134 -13.69 -7.59 1.39
C VAL A 134 -12.62 -8.47 2.00
N TYR A 135 -12.73 -9.79 1.84
CA TYR A 135 -11.76 -10.71 2.40
C TYR A 135 -11.29 -11.73 1.35
N ALA A 136 -10.17 -12.35 1.64
CA ALA A 136 -9.63 -13.46 0.87
C ALA A 136 -8.97 -14.46 1.82
N THR A 137 -8.87 -15.71 1.38
CA THR A 137 -8.36 -16.80 2.22
C THR A 137 -7.31 -17.62 1.47
N HIS A 138 -6.40 -18.26 2.23
CA HIS A 138 -5.49 -19.22 1.65
C HIS A 138 -5.16 -20.39 2.59
N ASP A 139 -4.85 -21.51 2.01
CA ASP A 139 -4.25 -22.67 2.69
C ASP A 139 -2.87 -22.28 3.24
N LEU A 140 -2.55 -22.59 4.49
CA LEU A 140 -1.26 -22.26 5.10
C LEU A 140 -0.06 -22.83 4.33
N ARG A 141 -0.27 -23.92 3.57
CA ARG A 141 0.73 -24.53 2.67
C ARG A 141 0.96 -23.71 1.39
N ASN A 142 0.15 -22.66 1.15
CA ASN A 142 0.30 -21.72 0.04
C ASN A 142 0.67 -20.29 0.51
N PRO A 143 1.85 -20.08 1.08
CA PRO A 143 2.23 -18.77 1.63
C PRO A 143 2.33 -17.66 0.57
N ASN A 144 2.48 -18.01 -0.72
CA ASN A 144 2.53 -17.04 -1.80
C ASN A 144 1.20 -16.31 -1.97
N SER A 145 0.05 -16.99 -1.77
CA SER A 145 -1.26 -16.35 -1.79
C SER A 145 -1.39 -15.34 -0.65
N GLY A 146 -0.93 -15.65 0.56
CA GLY A 146 -0.87 -14.69 1.67
C GLY A 146 -0.02 -13.46 1.36
N ARG A 147 1.14 -13.62 0.70
CA ARG A 147 1.97 -12.49 0.27
C ARG A 147 1.26 -11.60 -0.76
N VAL A 148 0.43 -12.17 -1.63
CA VAL A 148 -0.40 -11.40 -2.57
C VAL A 148 -1.39 -10.53 -1.79
N MET A 149 -2.10 -11.09 -0.81
CA MET A 149 -3.06 -10.37 0.04
C MET A 149 -2.40 -9.22 0.80
N GLN A 150 -1.27 -9.49 1.45
CA GLN A 150 -0.49 -8.47 2.15
C GLN A 150 -0.04 -7.33 1.22
N LYS A 151 0.50 -7.67 0.03
CA LYS A 151 0.91 -6.67 -0.97
C LYS A 151 -0.27 -5.90 -1.56
N ALA A 152 -1.48 -6.44 -1.52
CA ALA A 152 -2.69 -5.73 -1.90
C ALA A 152 -3.23 -4.80 -0.80
N GLY A 153 -2.65 -4.83 0.41
CA GLY A 153 -3.04 -4.00 1.55
C GLY A 153 -4.08 -4.66 2.45
N MET A 154 -4.33 -5.97 2.31
CA MET A 154 -5.21 -6.70 3.21
C MET A 154 -4.51 -6.99 4.55
N ARG A 155 -5.24 -6.89 5.65
CA ARG A 155 -4.76 -7.20 6.99
C ARG A 155 -5.02 -8.67 7.33
N PHE A 156 -4.11 -9.27 8.08
CA PHE A 156 -4.28 -10.62 8.61
C PHE A 156 -5.28 -10.62 9.77
N ASP A 157 -6.35 -11.38 9.63
CA ASP A 157 -7.40 -11.49 10.65
C ASP A 157 -7.17 -12.66 11.61
N GLY A 158 -6.59 -13.76 11.11
CA GLY A 158 -6.37 -14.96 11.91
C GLY A 158 -6.35 -16.25 11.09
N ILE A 159 -6.23 -17.38 11.80
CA ILE A 159 -6.24 -18.73 11.22
C ILE A 159 -7.41 -19.50 11.79
N LEU A 160 -8.21 -20.11 10.91
CA LEU A 160 -9.24 -21.07 11.28
C LEU A 160 -8.79 -22.49 10.94
N ARG A 161 -8.77 -23.36 11.94
CA ARG A 161 -8.36 -24.75 11.74
C ARG A 161 -9.42 -25.56 11.01
N GLY A 162 -9.01 -26.32 10.00
CA GLY A 162 -9.89 -27.23 9.25
C GLY A 162 -11.12 -26.56 8.64
N SER A 163 -11.02 -25.28 8.24
CA SER A 163 -12.20 -24.48 7.88
C SER A 163 -12.58 -24.52 6.42
N LYS A 164 -11.67 -24.95 5.53
CA LYS A 164 -11.94 -25.06 4.08
C LYS A 164 -11.32 -26.32 3.48
N LYS A 165 -11.78 -26.64 2.26
CA LYS A 165 -11.29 -27.79 1.49
C LYS A 165 -10.87 -27.33 0.09
N ASN A 166 -9.76 -27.85 -0.38
CA ASN A 166 -9.24 -27.69 -1.73
C ASN A 166 -8.77 -29.02 -2.31
N ASN A 167 -8.07 -29.03 -3.43
CA ASN A 167 -7.55 -30.25 -4.07
C ASN A 167 -6.54 -31.04 -3.21
N GLN A 168 -6.02 -30.44 -2.13
CA GLN A 168 -5.15 -31.09 -1.15
C GLN A 168 -5.92 -31.55 0.09
N GLY A 169 -7.25 -31.52 0.06
CA GLY A 169 -8.10 -31.94 1.18
C GLY A 169 -8.47 -30.80 2.14
N LEU A 170 -8.93 -31.19 3.34
CA LEU A 170 -9.26 -30.27 4.43
C LEU A 170 -7.97 -29.57 4.92
N HIS A 171 -8.04 -28.27 5.20
CA HIS A 171 -6.88 -27.50 5.60
C HIS A 171 -7.21 -26.36 6.56
N ASP A 172 -6.18 -25.96 7.30
CA ASP A 172 -6.18 -24.71 8.07
C ASP A 172 -6.06 -23.53 7.12
N THR A 173 -6.85 -22.51 7.38
CA THR A 173 -7.03 -21.38 6.46
C THR A 173 -6.69 -20.08 7.14
N ALA A 174 -5.79 -19.33 6.54
CA ALA A 174 -5.51 -17.94 6.92
C ALA A 174 -6.51 -16.99 6.24
N TYR A 175 -7.03 -16.05 7.01
CA TYR A 175 -7.98 -15.02 6.59
C TYR A 175 -7.29 -13.65 6.56
N TYR A 176 -7.55 -12.91 5.50
CA TYR A 176 -7.10 -11.53 5.32
C TYR A 176 -8.27 -10.68 4.86
N SER A 177 -8.37 -9.45 5.33
CA SER A 177 -9.45 -8.56 4.93
C SER A 177 -9.05 -7.10 4.78
N VAL A 178 -9.92 -6.34 4.10
CA VAL A 178 -9.99 -4.88 4.13
C VAL A 178 -11.41 -4.52 4.55
N LEU A 179 -11.54 -3.65 5.53
CA LEU A 179 -12.82 -3.09 5.95
C LEU A 179 -13.05 -1.75 5.24
N ARG A 180 -14.32 -1.36 5.07
CA ARG A 180 -14.65 -0.02 4.56
C ARG A 180 -14.02 1.08 5.42
N SER A 181 -13.96 0.88 6.74
CA SER A 181 -13.30 1.80 7.68
C SER A 181 -11.78 1.92 7.48
N ASP A 182 -11.14 0.94 6.82
CA ASP A 182 -9.72 1.01 6.49
C ASP A 182 -9.43 1.93 5.31
N LEU A 183 -10.45 2.31 4.54
CA LEU A 183 -10.33 3.18 3.37
C LEU A 183 -10.49 4.63 3.79
N VAL A 184 -9.42 5.37 3.69
CA VAL A 184 -9.44 6.82 3.92
C VAL A 184 -9.57 7.53 2.59
N THR A 185 -10.58 8.40 2.47
CA THR A 185 -10.80 9.16 1.23
C THR A 185 -9.85 10.36 1.15
N PRO A 186 -9.61 10.93 -0.05
CA PRO A 186 -8.85 12.17 -0.19
C PRO A 186 -9.39 13.31 0.69
N GLU A 187 -10.71 13.45 0.81
CA GLU A 187 -11.35 14.48 1.64
C GLU A 187 -11.06 14.29 3.13
N GLN A 188 -10.98 13.04 3.58
CA GLN A 188 -10.62 12.73 4.97
C GLN A 188 -9.14 13.01 5.24
N TYR A 189 -8.25 12.75 4.28
CA TYR A 189 -6.86 13.16 4.38
C TYR A 189 -6.72 14.70 4.34
N GLU A 190 -7.50 15.40 3.51
CA GLU A 190 -7.54 16.88 3.47
C GLU A 190 -7.98 17.44 4.83
N LYS A 191 -9.03 16.86 5.44
CA LYS A 191 -9.48 17.21 6.80
C LYS A 191 -8.40 16.96 7.83
N LEU A 192 -7.81 15.77 7.84
CA LEU A 192 -6.70 15.41 8.74
C LEU A 192 -5.52 16.37 8.58
N PHE A 193 -5.15 16.70 7.35
CA PHE A 193 -4.10 17.67 7.07
C PHE A 193 -4.41 19.06 7.68
N ALA A 194 -5.65 19.53 7.51
CA ALA A 194 -6.08 20.80 8.08
C ALA A 194 -6.06 20.80 9.63
N GLU A 195 -6.33 19.66 10.26
CA GLU A 195 -6.21 19.48 11.72
C GLU A 195 -4.74 19.47 12.19
N ILE A 196 -3.85 18.77 11.47
CA ILE A 196 -2.41 18.69 11.80
C ILE A 196 -1.69 20.02 11.53
N LYS A 197 -2.05 20.71 10.46
CA LYS A 197 -1.39 21.96 10.00
C LYS A 197 -2.42 23.06 9.77
N PRO A 198 -3.08 23.58 10.82
CA PRO A 198 -4.11 24.61 10.66
C PRO A 198 -3.55 25.87 10.03
N GLY A 199 -4.31 26.47 9.10
CA GLY A 199 -3.93 27.68 8.39
C GLY A 199 -2.68 27.53 7.49
N PHE A 200 -2.33 26.32 7.06
CA PHE A 200 -1.09 26.09 6.33
C PHE A 200 -1.03 26.88 5.01
N PHE A 201 -2.10 26.86 4.19
CA PHE A 201 -2.15 27.55 2.89
C PHE A 201 -2.26 29.07 3.03
N GLU A 202 -2.53 29.59 4.21
CA GLU A 202 -2.59 31.01 4.50
C GLU A 202 -1.22 31.63 4.78
N ARG A 203 -0.21 30.79 4.99
CA ARG A 203 1.15 31.21 5.31
C ARG A 203 1.85 31.84 4.11
N GLU A 204 2.49 32.99 4.32
CA GLU A 204 3.12 33.76 3.23
C GLU A 204 4.15 32.96 2.43
N TYR A 205 4.97 32.14 3.10
CA TYR A 205 5.96 31.32 2.40
C TYR A 205 5.32 30.26 1.48
N VAL A 206 4.13 29.74 1.83
CA VAL A 206 3.38 28.78 1.00
C VAL A 206 2.84 29.47 -0.25
N LYS A 207 2.30 30.67 -0.12
CA LYS A 207 1.80 31.48 -1.23
C LYS A 207 2.88 31.89 -2.24
N GLN A 208 4.15 31.93 -1.80
CA GLN A 208 5.31 32.27 -2.63
C GLN A 208 5.91 31.07 -3.36
N ILE A 209 5.43 29.84 -3.12
CA ILE A 209 5.88 28.65 -3.84
C ILE A 209 5.44 28.78 -5.31
N PRO A 210 6.33 28.51 -6.29
CA PRO A 210 5.94 28.45 -7.69
C PRO A 210 4.80 27.46 -7.92
N GLU A 211 3.79 27.86 -8.70
CA GLU A 211 2.57 27.06 -8.90
C GLU A 211 2.84 25.68 -9.51
N GLU A 212 3.86 25.57 -10.35
CA GLU A 212 4.30 24.32 -10.96
C GLU A 212 4.98 23.35 -9.97
N TRP A 213 5.30 23.81 -8.76
CA TRP A 213 5.88 22.97 -7.72
C TRP A 213 4.78 22.27 -6.94
N VAL A 214 4.74 20.95 -7.09
CA VAL A 214 3.77 20.11 -6.43
C VAL A 214 4.44 19.38 -5.26
N ALA A 215 4.03 19.74 -4.06
CA ALA A 215 4.44 19.05 -2.83
C ALA A 215 3.49 17.88 -2.52
N SER A 216 3.96 16.97 -1.71
CA SER A 216 3.20 15.80 -1.28
C SER A 216 3.20 15.67 0.24
N GLU A 217 2.08 15.20 0.76
CA GLU A 217 1.93 14.65 2.09
C GLU A 217 1.96 13.13 1.98
N GLN A 218 2.73 12.46 2.82
CA GLN A 218 2.85 11.02 2.78
C GLN A 218 2.58 10.41 4.14
N MET A 219 1.97 9.25 4.13
CA MET A 219 1.70 8.46 5.33
C MET A 219 2.16 7.01 5.16
N LEU A 220 2.53 6.42 6.29
CA LEU A 220 2.82 5.00 6.42
C LEU A 220 2.16 4.48 7.69
N ARG A 221 1.37 3.43 7.56
CA ARG A 221 0.90 2.68 8.73
C ARG A 221 2.09 1.94 9.35
N LEU A 222 2.46 2.28 10.59
CA LEU A 222 3.71 1.81 11.20
C LEU A 222 3.71 0.30 11.49
N GLN A 223 2.55 -0.32 11.65
CA GLN A 223 2.43 -1.78 11.73
C GLN A 223 2.82 -2.50 10.43
N GLU A 224 2.73 -1.81 9.28
CA GLU A 224 3.13 -2.32 7.95
C GLU A 224 4.59 -1.98 7.61
N PHE A 225 5.29 -1.24 8.48
CA PHE A 225 6.67 -0.86 8.25
C PHE A 225 7.58 -2.09 8.29
N ASP A 226 8.26 -2.31 7.18
CA ASP A 226 9.27 -3.36 7.02
C ASP A 226 10.66 -2.71 7.09
N ALA A 227 11.33 -2.89 8.24
CA ALA A 227 12.68 -2.36 8.45
C ALA A 227 13.72 -2.99 7.52
N ASP A 228 13.43 -4.17 6.97
CA ASP A 228 14.32 -4.89 6.04
C ASP A 228 14.15 -4.43 4.59
N ARG A 229 13.09 -3.68 4.29
CA ARG A 229 12.81 -3.14 2.95
C ARG A 229 13.93 -2.26 2.41
N TYR A 230 14.62 -1.54 3.29
CA TYR A 230 15.77 -0.72 2.96
C TYR A 230 16.91 -0.96 3.94
N GLN A 231 17.83 -1.83 3.56
CA GLN A 231 19.03 -2.08 4.32
C GLN A 231 20.25 -1.60 3.54
N LYS A 232 21.15 -0.93 4.25
CA LYS A 232 22.45 -0.53 3.74
C LYS A 232 23.53 -0.78 4.78
N ALA A 233 24.58 -1.48 4.36
CA ALA A 233 25.78 -1.62 5.18
C ALA A 233 26.60 -0.33 5.14
N PHE A 234 27.14 0.04 6.30
CA PHE A 234 28.01 1.20 6.46
C PHE A 234 29.34 0.80 7.10
N PRO A 235 30.42 1.55 6.81
CA PRO A 235 31.67 1.44 7.57
C PRO A 235 31.48 1.74 9.05
N ALA A 236 32.37 1.27 9.90
CA ALA A 236 32.28 1.40 11.36
C ALA A 236 32.25 2.86 11.87
N ASN A 237 32.77 3.79 11.08
CA ASN A 237 32.76 5.22 11.40
C ASN A 237 31.41 5.92 11.10
N VAL A 238 30.40 5.20 10.53
CA VAL A 238 29.03 5.70 10.35
C VAL A 238 28.14 5.16 11.45
N THR A 239 27.60 6.04 12.27
CA THR A 239 26.73 5.69 13.39
C THR A 239 25.40 6.47 13.34
N PHE A 240 24.41 6.01 14.09
CA PHE A 240 23.09 6.64 14.16
C PHE A 240 22.64 6.72 15.61
N GLY A 241 22.03 7.84 16.01
CA GLY A 241 21.56 8.02 17.36
C GLY A 241 20.86 9.38 17.59
N TYR A 242 20.29 9.53 18.78
CA TYR A 242 19.79 10.84 19.22
C TYR A 242 20.94 11.82 19.34
N TYR A 243 20.68 13.06 18.93
CA TYR A 243 21.63 14.14 19.13
C TYR A 243 21.60 14.61 20.57
N THR A 244 22.75 14.63 21.21
CA THR A 244 22.94 15.07 22.60
C THR A 244 24.12 16.04 22.72
N GLY A 245 24.60 16.55 21.58
CA GLY A 245 25.75 17.49 21.52
C GLY A 245 25.35 18.94 21.71
N ASP A 246 26.24 19.84 21.32
CA ASP A 246 26.05 21.30 21.40
C ASP A 246 24.97 21.75 20.40
N PHE A 247 24.00 22.52 20.87
CA PHE A 247 22.91 23.04 20.06
C PHE A 247 23.39 24.00 18.96
N GLU A 248 24.47 24.76 19.19
CA GLU A 248 25.05 25.63 18.16
C GLU A 248 25.67 24.82 17.01
N GLU A 249 26.31 23.66 17.31
CA GLU A 249 26.81 22.74 16.26
C GLU A 249 25.64 22.20 15.41
N LEU A 250 24.52 21.85 16.05
CA LEU A 250 23.31 21.42 15.35
C LEU A 250 22.75 22.52 14.44
N LYS A 251 22.63 23.76 14.93
CA LYS A 251 22.16 24.90 14.16
C LYS A 251 23.06 25.16 12.92
N GLU A 252 24.38 25.06 13.11
CA GLU A 252 25.33 25.20 11.99
C GLU A 252 25.10 24.11 10.94
N ALA A 253 24.91 22.85 11.35
CA ALA A 253 24.61 21.74 10.45
C ALA A 253 23.29 21.96 9.70
N ILE A 254 22.22 22.38 10.40
CA ILE A 254 20.93 22.71 9.80
C ILE A 254 21.08 23.86 8.79
N GLY A 255 21.77 24.92 9.17
CA GLY A 255 21.99 26.11 8.35
C GLY A 255 22.74 25.80 7.03
N LYS A 256 23.63 24.81 7.02
CA LYS A 256 24.31 24.33 5.81
C LYS A 256 23.38 23.60 4.83
N VAL A 257 22.24 23.10 5.30
CA VAL A 257 21.25 22.42 4.45
C VAL A 257 20.15 23.39 4.02
N ILE A 258 19.42 23.98 4.98
CA ILE A 258 18.35 24.98 4.73
C ILE A 258 18.36 25.98 5.89
N PRO A 259 18.88 27.19 5.72
CA PRO A 259 18.95 28.21 6.78
C PRO A 259 17.59 28.53 7.42
N GLY A 260 16.50 28.49 6.64
CA GLY A 260 15.15 28.74 7.11
C GLY A 260 14.61 27.71 8.10
N TRP A 261 15.25 26.56 8.25
CA TRP A 261 14.84 25.56 9.24
C TRP A 261 15.43 25.81 10.65
N VAL A 262 16.50 26.57 10.76
CA VAL A 262 17.16 26.83 12.05
C VAL A 262 16.18 27.30 13.15
N PRO A 263 15.24 28.23 12.89
CA PRO A 263 14.27 28.66 13.91
C PRO A 263 13.25 27.60 14.31
N LEU A 264 13.13 26.49 13.58
CA LEU A 264 12.19 25.41 13.88
C LEU A 264 12.72 24.45 14.95
N PHE A 265 14.00 24.52 15.29
CA PHE A 265 14.65 23.69 16.30
C PHE A 265 14.88 24.47 17.59
N SER A 266 14.75 23.78 18.71
CA SER A 266 15.09 24.23 20.05
C SER A 266 15.92 23.18 20.78
N GLU A 267 16.44 23.50 21.96
CA GLU A 267 17.16 22.50 22.78
C GLU A 267 16.27 21.33 23.22
N GLU A 268 14.94 21.54 23.27
CA GLU A 268 13.96 20.51 23.62
C GLU A 268 13.55 19.62 22.42
N THR A 269 13.96 20.01 21.20
CA THR A 269 13.60 19.26 19.99
C THR A 269 14.25 17.89 20.00
N ARG A 270 13.47 16.83 19.87
CA ARG A 270 13.97 15.47 19.68
C ARG A 270 14.62 15.35 18.31
N VAL A 271 15.95 15.32 18.25
CA VAL A 271 16.69 15.21 16.99
C VAL A 271 17.39 13.86 16.90
N TYR A 272 17.27 13.20 15.77
CA TYR A 272 17.98 11.96 15.45
C TYR A 272 18.92 12.21 14.28
N CYS A 273 20.16 11.74 14.41
CA CYS A 273 21.22 12.02 13.46
C CYS A 273 21.86 10.74 12.92
N GLY A 274 22.41 10.86 11.69
CA GLY A 274 23.45 10.00 11.19
C GLY A 274 24.79 10.71 11.27
N PHE A 275 25.78 10.05 11.81
CA PHE A 275 27.12 10.60 12.04
C PHE A 275 28.16 9.91 11.17
N VAL A 276 29.18 10.64 10.76
CA VAL A 276 30.40 10.13 10.13
C VAL A 276 31.60 10.65 10.92
N ASP A 277 32.44 9.78 11.45
CA ASP A 277 33.56 10.14 12.33
C ASP A 277 33.13 11.02 13.51
N GLY A 278 31.93 10.76 14.06
CA GLY A 278 31.34 11.51 15.17
C GLY A 278 30.73 12.86 14.81
N LYS A 279 30.84 13.32 13.55
CA LYS A 279 30.25 14.59 13.08
C LYS A 279 28.88 14.37 12.46
N ILE A 280 27.99 15.37 12.60
CA ILE A 280 26.64 15.31 11.99
C ILE A 280 26.79 15.22 10.47
N ALA A 281 26.24 14.17 9.88
CA ALA A 281 26.16 13.95 8.44
C ALA A 281 24.72 14.09 7.91
N SER A 282 23.74 13.69 8.69
CA SER A 282 22.31 13.91 8.45
C SER A 282 21.56 14.10 9.77
N PHE A 283 20.43 14.77 9.71
CA PHE A 283 19.60 15.07 10.87
C PHE A 283 18.12 15.05 10.50
N CYS A 284 17.25 14.76 11.45
CA CYS A 284 15.83 15.07 11.40
C CYS A 284 15.28 15.25 12.81
N MET A 285 14.22 16.05 12.93
CA MET A 285 13.43 16.08 14.17
C MET A 285 12.44 14.90 14.17
N ILE A 286 12.09 14.45 15.36
CA ILE A 286 10.99 13.50 15.56
C ILE A 286 9.79 14.32 16.05
N GLU A 287 8.80 14.48 15.17
CA GLU A 287 7.60 15.25 15.47
C GLU A 287 6.50 14.34 16.02
N ASP A 288 5.77 14.85 17.00
CA ASP A 288 4.50 14.30 17.48
C ASP A 288 3.36 15.20 16.97
N PHE A 289 2.51 14.67 16.13
CA PHE A 289 1.35 15.38 15.60
C PHE A 289 0.09 15.14 16.42
N GLY A 290 0.17 14.34 17.48
CA GLY A 290 -0.93 14.05 18.39
C GLY A 290 -1.86 12.94 17.90
N GLU A 291 -3.07 12.94 18.47
CA GLU A 291 -4.10 11.95 18.21
C GLU A 291 -5.26 12.57 17.44
N HIS A 292 -5.69 11.90 16.37
CA HIS A 292 -6.76 12.34 15.49
C HIS A 292 -7.79 11.24 15.29
N ILE A 293 -9.05 11.61 15.02
CA ILE A 293 -10.10 10.65 14.69
C ILE A 293 -10.30 10.62 13.18
N VAL A 294 -9.99 9.48 12.58
CA VAL A 294 -10.15 9.24 11.14
C VAL A 294 -11.03 8.00 10.95
N ASN A 295 -12.16 8.14 10.27
CA ASN A 295 -13.14 7.06 10.09
C ASN A 295 -13.64 6.43 11.41
N GLY A 296 -13.69 7.20 12.50
CA GLY A 296 -14.08 6.68 13.80
C GLY A 296 -12.97 5.94 14.56
N GLU A 297 -11.81 5.74 13.94
CA GLU A 297 -10.61 5.20 14.59
C GLU A 297 -9.72 6.32 15.10
N LYS A 298 -9.11 6.11 16.27
CA LYS A 298 -8.14 7.02 16.87
C LYS A 298 -6.76 6.69 16.33
N TRP A 299 -6.10 7.67 15.71
CA TRP A 299 -4.75 7.54 15.17
C TRP A 299 -3.78 8.42 15.92
N LYS A 300 -2.74 7.83 16.51
CA LYS A 300 -1.58 8.54 17.04
C LYS A 300 -0.56 8.71 15.90
N ILE A 301 -0.27 9.94 15.52
CA ILE A 301 0.52 10.29 14.34
C ILE A 301 1.81 10.99 14.76
N GLY A 302 2.94 10.50 14.24
CA GLY A 302 4.24 11.14 14.40
C GLY A 302 5.04 11.07 13.11
N GLY A 303 6.15 11.77 13.02
CA GLY A 303 6.92 11.73 11.78
C GLY A 303 8.31 12.33 11.87
N PRO A 304 9.20 11.99 10.91
CA PRO A 304 10.46 12.69 10.73
C PRO A 304 10.22 14.03 10.03
N GLY A 305 10.54 15.13 10.72
CA GLY A 305 10.46 16.49 10.20
C GLY A 305 11.84 17.09 9.90
N CYS A 306 11.88 18.08 9.01
CA CYS A 306 13.12 18.78 8.63
C CYS A 306 14.29 17.83 8.33
N VAL A 307 14.06 16.87 7.46
CA VAL A 307 15.05 15.81 7.12
C VAL A 307 16.16 16.40 6.25
N GLY A 308 17.36 16.54 6.80
CA GLY A 308 18.52 17.11 6.13
C GLY A 308 19.70 16.14 6.03
N THR A 309 20.45 16.26 4.93
CA THR A 309 21.78 15.61 4.77
C THR A 309 22.76 16.67 4.26
N LEU A 310 23.87 16.84 4.96
CA LEU A 310 24.89 17.80 4.57
C LEU A 310 25.44 17.47 3.17
N PRO A 311 25.73 18.47 2.35
CA PRO A 311 26.10 18.28 0.93
C PRO A 311 27.18 17.22 0.70
N GLU A 312 28.23 17.22 1.51
CA GLU A 312 29.40 16.32 1.42
C GLU A 312 29.08 14.85 1.75
N TYR A 313 27.91 14.57 2.37
CA TYR A 313 27.46 13.22 2.73
C TYR A 313 26.30 12.72 1.88
N ARG A 314 25.79 13.52 0.93
CA ARG A 314 24.69 13.13 0.05
C ARG A 314 25.05 11.93 -0.85
N GLY A 315 24.05 11.22 -1.31
CA GLY A 315 24.22 10.04 -2.18
C GLY A 315 24.76 8.78 -1.49
N ARG A 316 25.14 8.86 -0.20
CA ARG A 316 25.70 7.74 0.57
C ARG A 316 24.64 6.88 1.27
N GLY A 317 23.36 7.26 1.23
CA GLY A 317 22.23 6.53 1.85
C GLY A 317 22.04 6.80 3.35
N ILE A 318 22.85 7.67 3.96
CA ILE A 318 22.81 7.98 5.41
C ILE A 318 21.44 8.56 5.79
N GLY A 319 20.94 9.58 5.06
CA GLY A 319 19.67 10.22 5.33
C GLY A 319 18.49 9.23 5.31
N LEU A 320 18.40 8.36 4.28
CA LEU A 320 17.29 7.41 4.19
C LEU A 320 17.35 6.34 5.28
N THR A 321 18.55 5.88 5.65
CA THR A 321 18.71 4.94 6.78
C THR A 321 18.35 5.60 8.10
N MET A 322 18.69 6.88 8.29
CA MET A 322 18.27 7.67 9.45
C MET A 322 16.75 7.74 9.55
N VAL A 323 16.05 8.08 8.45
CA VAL A 323 14.58 8.11 8.41
C VAL A 323 13.98 6.72 8.69
N SER A 324 14.55 5.65 8.14
CA SER A 324 14.14 4.28 8.44
C SER A 324 14.21 3.97 9.95
N LYS A 325 15.29 4.39 10.61
CA LYS A 325 15.44 4.22 12.07
C LYS A 325 14.45 5.06 12.87
N VAL A 326 14.18 6.30 12.45
CA VAL A 326 13.14 7.14 13.08
C VAL A 326 11.76 6.53 12.88
N THR A 327 11.45 5.99 11.71
CA THR A 327 10.20 5.27 11.46
C THR A 327 10.07 4.05 12.39
N GLN A 328 11.17 3.32 12.63
CA GLN A 328 11.22 2.23 13.60
C GLN A 328 10.96 2.71 15.03
N ILE A 329 11.61 3.82 15.46
CA ILE A 329 11.41 4.43 16.78
C ILE A 329 9.93 4.80 16.99
N LEU A 330 9.31 5.46 16.03
CA LEU A 330 7.88 5.80 16.10
C LEU A 330 7.00 4.56 16.27
N ARG A 331 7.30 3.46 15.53
CA ARG A 331 6.59 2.20 15.68
C ARG A 331 6.75 1.62 17.09
N ASP A 332 7.97 1.63 17.62
CA ASP A 332 8.29 1.08 18.95
C ASP A 332 7.68 1.93 20.08
N GLU A 333 7.44 3.23 19.83
CA GLU A 333 6.74 4.17 20.71
C GLU A 333 5.19 4.12 20.52
N LEU A 334 4.69 3.12 19.79
CA LEU A 334 3.26 2.85 19.59
C LEU A 334 2.51 3.98 18.87
N TYR A 335 3.16 4.67 17.93
CA TYR A 335 2.44 5.47 16.95
C TYR A 335 1.77 4.56 15.91
N ASP A 336 0.57 4.95 15.45
CA ASP A 336 -0.17 4.21 14.44
C ASP A 336 0.33 4.53 13.03
N TYR A 337 0.66 5.81 12.80
CA TYR A 337 1.08 6.31 11.48
C TYR A 337 2.34 7.15 11.55
N GLY A 338 3.24 6.92 10.61
CA GLY A 338 4.31 7.82 10.24
C GLY A 338 3.82 8.83 9.20
N TYR A 339 4.12 10.10 9.38
CA TYR A 339 3.69 11.19 8.52
C TYR A 339 4.87 12.03 8.04
N ILE A 340 4.96 12.23 6.72
CA ILE A 340 5.93 13.12 6.08
C ILE A 340 5.19 14.33 5.54
N HIS A 341 5.48 15.49 6.13
CA HIS A 341 4.89 16.75 5.74
C HIS A 341 5.76 17.49 4.73
N TYR A 342 5.12 18.09 3.72
CA TYR A 342 5.71 19.06 2.80
C TYR A 342 7.00 18.54 2.12
N THR A 343 6.87 17.49 1.30
CA THR A 343 8.01 16.96 0.57
C THR A 343 7.83 17.06 -0.95
N PHE A 344 8.91 17.44 -1.64
CA PHE A 344 9.05 17.30 -3.09
C PHE A 344 9.73 15.98 -3.46
N GLU A 345 10.37 15.32 -2.49
CA GLU A 345 11.15 14.08 -2.66
C GLU A 345 10.33 12.83 -2.34
N TRP A 346 9.04 12.81 -2.69
CA TRP A 346 8.11 11.76 -2.32
C TRP A 346 8.58 10.35 -2.74
N LYS A 347 9.23 10.19 -3.92
CA LYS A 347 9.79 8.90 -4.37
C LYS A 347 10.91 8.38 -3.46
N TRP A 348 11.57 9.27 -2.74
CA TRP A 348 12.64 8.90 -1.83
C TRP A 348 12.09 8.19 -0.59
N TYR A 349 10.98 8.68 -0.03
CA TYR A 349 10.31 8.09 1.12
C TYR A 349 9.50 6.83 0.77
N GLU A 350 9.04 6.68 -0.47
CA GLU A 350 8.38 5.46 -0.94
C GLU A 350 9.27 4.22 -0.83
N LYS A 351 10.59 4.39 -0.86
CA LYS A 351 11.56 3.30 -0.60
C LYS A 351 11.39 2.68 0.78
N LEU A 352 10.85 3.42 1.75
CA LEU A 352 10.54 2.97 3.09
C LEU A 352 9.09 2.50 3.26
N GLY A 353 8.25 2.66 2.24
CA GLY A 353 6.84 2.27 2.25
C GLY A 353 5.85 3.40 2.49
N TYR A 354 6.29 4.64 2.67
CA TYR A 354 5.40 5.80 2.72
C TYR A 354 4.64 5.93 1.40
N LYS A 355 3.38 6.32 1.48
CA LYS A 355 2.49 6.50 0.33
C LYS A 355 2.01 7.94 0.29
N THR A 356 2.00 8.55 -0.88
CA THR A 356 1.39 9.87 -1.08
C THR A 356 -0.10 9.80 -0.82
N VAL A 357 -0.60 10.62 0.10
CA VAL A 357 -2.01 10.70 0.48
C VAL A 357 -2.67 12.00 0.02
N LEU A 358 -1.89 13.07 -0.12
CA LEU A 358 -2.31 14.34 -0.69
C LEU A 358 -1.20 14.94 -1.56
N ARG A 359 -1.62 15.69 -2.58
CA ARG A 359 -0.76 16.59 -3.33
C ARG A 359 -1.31 18.00 -3.28
N TRP A 360 -0.43 18.99 -3.24
CA TRP A 360 -0.83 20.38 -3.16
C TRP A 360 0.21 21.31 -3.78
N ASN A 361 -0.19 22.52 -4.11
CA ASN A 361 0.67 23.62 -4.51
C ASN A 361 0.25 24.92 -3.77
N CYS A 362 0.76 26.07 -4.17
CA CYS A 362 0.42 27.36 -3.55
C CYS A 362 -1.08 27.72 -3.61
N ARG A 363 -1.89 27.07 -4.46
CA ARG A 363 -3.34 27.27 -4.56
C ARG A 363 -4.15 26.33 -3.67
N GLY A 364 -3.52 25.35 -3.01
CA GLY A 364 -4.19 24.39 -2.13
C GLY A 364 -4.04 22.94 -2.58
N VAL A 365 -4.90 22.07 -2.06
CA VAL A 365 -4.91 20.63 -2.38
C VAL A 365 -5.33 20.41 -3.83
N ILE A 366 -4.56 19.61 -4.55
CA ILE A 366 -4.84 19.22 -5.93
C ILE A 366 -5.81 18.05 -5.88
N LYS A 367 -6.98 18.22 -6.49
CA LYS A 367 -7.99 17.15 -6.66
C LYS A 367 -7.71 16.46 -7.99
N GLU A 368 -7.35 15.17 -7.93
CA GLU A 368 -7.19 14.31 -9.12
C GLU A 368 -8.53 13.89 -9.70
#